data_1122dcf73a8e707b07cd462ab4a25b72
#
_entry.id   1122dcf73a8e707b07cd462ab4a25b72
#
_cell.length_a   1.000
_cell.length_b   1.000
_cell.length_c   1.000
_cell.angle_alpha   90.00
_cell.angle_beta   90.00
_cell.angle_gamma   90.00
#
_symmetry.space_group_name_H-M   'P 1'
#
loop_
_entity.id
_entity.type
_entity.pdbx_description
1 polymer ?
#
loop_
_entity_poly.entity_id
_entity_poly.type
_entity_poly.pdbx_seq_one_letter_code
_entity_poly.pdbx_strand_id
1 'polypeptide(L)'
;MMKRLLSMAAIAVAVAASGTELKDLKLKAKTDKANPIDYKVGETIRFDFFLDGVTELPAEAKEPLYVIWKREGDDGITVVGTNGISLAKGCSMETSLSVPGIIRVDAQLVGNDYKIFDSVQRTRNDKGIGVRGGAGAETEKMKLSTKEPEDFDAFWAEAKAKLAAIPVKAKRIEATPDRLKGKMKVYAVEIDCFGPRPATGWLFIPENAKEKSLSACAQFDGYNGNEFKVPQVPEWIPTNRITLCLNAHGYEMVGHDEQYYKDYGDKVNGVAPGAPKRMMYALEPSDYDNPRETYFYYMAMRVMRAYDYLKTLPEWDGKNLEASGGSQGGLQTMWAAGLVDGLTAARPEVTWGCDLGNSLREGGPLISNTWGIPHADGAFYFDAALHAKRVPATCKVEITRLGLGDLACPPRGVLLSYYNMKCPVSAKLVQGSTHGYVPPAPNQTFTISNY
;
A
#
# COMPACT_ATOMS: atom_id res chain seq x y z
N MET A 1 -59.67 36.75 42.05
CA MET A 1 -59.27 35.33 42.13
C MET A 1 -59.52 34.68 40.78
N MET A 2 -58.51 34.56 39.94
CA MET A 2 -58.65 33.93 38.64
C MET A 2 -57.49 32.97 38.44
N LYS A 3 -57.76 31.66 38.51
CA LYS A 3 -56.80 30.57 38.30
C LYS A 3 -56.55 30.47 36.81
N ARG A 4 -55.29 30.67 36.39
CA ARG A 4 -54.82 30.34 35.01
C ARG A 4 -54.30 28.87 35.04
N LEU A 5 -54.98 28.02 34.30
CA LEU A 5 -54.50 26.69 33.94
C LEU A 5 -53.46 26.85 32.81
N LEU A 6 -52.23 26.39 33.08
CA LEU A 6 -51.23 26.17 32.07
C LEU A 6 -51.43 24.74 31.53
N SER A 7 -51.81 24.64 30.26
CA SER A 7 -51.77 23.37 29.53
C SER A 7 -50.37 23.15 29.01
N MET A 8 -49.67 22.11 29.50
CA MET A 8 -48.44 21.60 28.91
C MET A 8 -48.80 20.73 27.71
N ALA A 9 -48.54 21.23 26.52
CA ALA A 9 -48.53 20.39 25.31
C ALA A 9 -47.22 19.59 25.27
N ALA A 10 -47.29 18.28 25.45
CA ALA A 10 -46.19 17.39 25.22
C ALA A 10 -45.96 17.25 23.71
N ILE A 11 -44.86 17.80 23.20
CA ILE A 11 -44.42 17.57 21.85
C ILE A 11 -43.74 16.20 21.86
N ALA A 12 -44.41 15.17 21.35
CA ALA A 12 -43.81 13.89 21.04
C ALA A 12 -42.93 14.09 19.80
N VAL A 13 -41.60 14.15 20.00
CA VAL A 13 -40.64 14.03 18.90
C VAL A 13 -40.69 12.58 18.46
N ALA A 14 -41.36 12.29 17.37
CA ALA A 14 -41.21 11.02 16.68
C ALA A 14 -39.79 10.95 16.11
N VAL A 15 -38.93 10.24 16.79
CA VAL A 15 -37.65 9.76 16.20
C VAL A 15 -38.08 8.77 15.13
N ALA A 16 -38.05 9.20 13.86
CA ALA A 16 -38.15 8.30 12.74
C ALA A 16 -36.98 7.32 12.89
N ALA A 17 -37.24 6.05 13.19
CA ALA A 17 -36.29 4.99 13.11
C ALA A 17 -35.86 4.93 11.64
N SER A 18 -34.68 5.45 11.31
CA SER A 18 -34.07 5.23 9.99
C SER A 18 -33.88 3.72 9.89
N GLY A 19 -34.62 3.09 8.99
CA GLY A 19 -34.50 1.67 8.73
C GLY A 19 -33.04 1.33 8.38
N THR A 20 -32.62 0.13 8.71
CA THR A 20 -31.29 -0.38 8.38
C THR A 20 -31.09 -0.32 6.86
N GLU A 21 -30.04 0.33 6.41
CA GLU A 21 -29.72 0.47 4.98
C GLU A 21 -28.80 -0.64 4.50
N LEU A 22 -28.99 -1.06 3.24
CA LEU A 22 -28.18 -2.13 2.64
C LEU A 22 -26.66 -1.86 2.66
N LYS A 23 -26.26 -0.59 2.56
CA LYS A 23 -24.84 -0.17 2.66
C LYS A 23 -24.19 -0.43 4.02
N ASP A 24 -25.01 -0.60 5.08
CA ASP A 24 -24.52 -0.86 6.44
C ASP A 24 -24.25 -2.35 6.67
N LEU A 25 -24.93 -3.23 5.91
CA LEU A 25 -24.68 -4.67 5.95
C LEU A 25 -23.29 -5.00 5.42
N LYS A 26 -22.50 -5.74 6.19
CA LYS A 26 -21.13 -6.16 5.86
C LYS A 26 -21.01 -7.66 5.86
N LEU A 27 -20.29 -8.22 4.91
CA LEU A 27 -19.80 -9.59 4.96
C LEU A 27 -18.37 -9.56 5.49
N LYS A 28 -18.11 -10.29 6.55
CA LYS A 28 -16.79 -10.45 7.17
C LYS A 28 -16.33 -11.89 7.11
N ALA A 29 -15.02 -12.10 7.17
CA ALA A 29 -14.40 -13.41 7.24
C ALA A 29 -13.30 -13.44 8.30
N LYS A 30 -13.11 -14.62 8.89
CA LYS A 30 -11.96 -14.94 9.75
C LYS A 30 -11.55 -16.38 9.51
N THR A 31 -10.31 -16.70 9.85
CA THR A 31 -9.84 -18.08 9.90
C THR A 31 -10.06 -18.65 11.31
N ASP A 32 -10.11 -19.97 11.45
CA ASP A 32 -10.22 -20.66 12.72
C ASP A 32 -8.98 -20.46 13.62
N LYS A 33 -7.79 -20.28 13.04
CA LYS A 33 -6.60 -19.87 13.81
C LYS A 33 -6.53 -18.36 13.95
N ALA A 34 -6.07 -17.87 15.10
CA ALA A 34 -5.83 -16.46 15.36
C ALA A 34 -4.77 -15.87 14.43
N ASN A 35 -3.69 -16.63 14.18
CA ASN A 35 -2.69 -16.31 13.16
C ASN A 35 -3.10 -16.95 11.82
N PRO A 36 -3.53 -16.19 10.84
CA PRO A 36 -4.05 -16.72 9.57
C PRO A 36 -2.97 -17.35 8.67
N ILE A 37 -1.70 -17.28 9.03
CA ILE A 37 -0.61 -17.92 8.27
C ILE A 37 0.11 -19.03 9.06
N ASP A 38 -0.47 -19.50 10.14
CA ASP A 38 0.11 -20.56 11.00
C ASP A 38 -0.51 -21.93 10.72
N TYR A 39 -0.56 -22.30 9.44
CA TYR A 39 -0.99 -23.63 9.02
C TYR A 39 0.17 -24.43 8.45
N LYS A 40 0.03 -25.76 8.48
CA LYS A 40 0.94 -26.68 7.81
C LYS A 40 0.40 -27.05 6.43
N VAL A 41 1.29 -27.42 5.52
CA VAL A 41 0.90 -28.01 4.23
C VAL A 41 0.04 -29.25 4.48
N GLY A 42 -1.12 -29.32 3.83
CA GLY A 42 -2.12 -30.38 4.01
C GLY A 42 -3.07 -30.19 5.19
N GLU A 43 -2.83 -29.23 6.09
CA GLU A 43 -3.74 -28.93 7.20
C GLU A 43 -5.01 -28.27 6.67
N THR A 44 -6.16 -28.62 7.28
CA THR A 44 -7.45 -27.97 6.97
C THR A 44 -7.43 -26.52 7.47
N ILE A 45 -7.77 -25.62 6.56
CA ILE A 45 -7.94 -24.18 6.81
C ILE A 45 -9.44 -23.90 6.71
N ARG A 46 -10.05 -23.44 7.80
CA ARG A 46 -11.45 -23.06 7.80
C ARG A 46 -11.59 -21.55 7.79
N PHE A 47 -12.41 -21.05 6.86
CA PHE A 47 -12.89 -19.68 6.84
C PHE A 47 -14.31 -19.62 7.32
N ASP A 48 -14.58 -18.84 8.36
CA ASP A 48 -15.91 -18.53 8.87
C ASP A 48 -16.36 -17.18 8.29
N PHE A 49 -17.51 -17.16 7.64
CA PHE A 49 -18.18 -15.95 7.14
C PHE A 49 -19.32 -15.58 8.07
N PHE A 50 -19.50 -14.28 8.29
CA PHE A 50 -20.58 -13.76 9.10
C PHE A 50 -21.03 -12.38 8.62
N LEU A 51 -22.32 -12.08 8.86
CA LEU A 51 -22.90 -10.77 8.59
C LEU A 51 -22.71 -9.88 9.81
N ASP A 52 -22.40 -8.60 9.55
CA ASP A 52 -22.11 -7.61 10.58
C ASP A 52 -22.60 -6.21 10.15
N GLY A 53 -22.55 -5.25 11.08
CA GLY A 53 -22.90 -3.86 10.83
C GLY A 53 -24.39 -3.53 10.99
N VAL A 54 -25.25 -4.55 11.17
CA VAL A 54 -26.70 -4.40 11.33
C VAL A 54 -27.24 -5.33 12.40
N THR A 55 -28.35 -4.96 13.03
CA THR A 55 -29.07 -5.80 14.02
C THR A 55 -30.26 -6.53 13.41
N GLU A 56 -30.72 -6.08 12.24
CA GLU A 56 -31.77 -6.68 11.41
C GLU A 56 -31.41 -6.54 9.95
N LEU A 57 -31.90 -7.43 9.11
CA LEU A 57 -31.60 -7.37 7.68
C LEU A 57 -32.34 -6.20 7.01
N PRO A 58 -31.67 -5.44 6.14
CA PRO A 58 -32.32 -4.46 5.28
C PRO A 58 -33.42 -5.10 4.43
N ALA A 59 -34.46 -4.34 4.08
CA ALA A 59 -35.62 -4.82 3.31
C ALA A 59 -35.22 -5.45 1.97
N GLU A 60 -34.10 -5.02 1.37
CA GLU A 60 -33.55 -5.52 0.12
C GLU A 60 -32.78 -6.85 0.29
N ALA A 61 -32.29 -7.13 1.49
CA ALA A 61 -31.50 -8.35 1.79
C ALA A 61 -32.37 -9.43 2.45
N LYS A 62 -33.38 -9.90 1.74
CA LYS A 62 -34.32 -10.92 2.26
C LYS A 62 -33.71 -12.31 2.23
N GLU A 63 -33.94 -13.08 3.30
CA GLU A 63 -33.60 -14.52 3.34
C GLU A 63 -34.44 -15.31 2.32
N PRO A 64 -33.91 -16.41 1.75
CA PRO A 64 -32.58 -16.95 2.04
C PRO A 64 -31.44 -16.18 1.37
N LEU A 65 -30.36 -16.01 2.11
CA LEU A 65 -29.12 -15.41 1.63
C LEU A 65 -28.05 -16.47 1.45
N TYR A 66 -27.12 -16.23 0.52
CA TYR A 66 -26.01 -17.12 0.25
C TYR A 66 -24.71 -16.35 0.16
N VAL A 67 -23.60 -17.03 0.45
CA VAL A 67 -22.23 -16.59 0.16
C VAL A 67 -21.70 -17.44 -0.98
N ILE A 68 -21.44 -16.81 -2.12
CA ILE A 68 -20.67 -17.42 -3.21
C ILE A 68 -19.22 -17.08 -2.96
N TRP A 69 -18.35 -18.06 -2.96
CA TRP A 69 -16.93 -17.86 -2.73
C TRP A 69 -16.08 -18.54 -3.79
N LYS A 70 -14.93 -17.93 -4.06
CA LYS A 70 -13.85 -18.44 -4.91
C LYS A 70 -12.59 -18.52 -4.09
N ARG A 71 -11.97 -19.70 -4.06
CA ARG A 71 -10.65 -19.96 -3.49
C ARG A 71 -9.63 -20.10 -4.61
N GLU A 72 -8.51 -19.40 -4.51
CA GLU A 72 -7.33 -19.54 -5.36
C GLU A 72 -6.10 -19.68 -4.46
N GLY A 73 -5.13 -20.53 -4.81
CA GLY A 73 -3.95 -20.77 -3.99
C GLY A 73 -2.67 -20.93 -4.78
N ASP A 74 -1.56 -20.82 -4.06
CA ASP A 74 -0.20 -21.04 -4.58
C ASP A 74 0.04 -22.49 -5.06
N ASP A 75 -0.89 -23.40 -4.78
CA ASP A 75 -0.95 -24.76 -5.32
C ASP A 75 -1.57 -24.83 -6.73
N GLY A 76 -1.95 -23.70 -7.32
CA GLY A 76 -2.59 -23.61 -8.64
C GLY A 76 -4.06 -24.07 -8.65
N ILE A 77 -4.63 -24.43 -7.48
CA ILE A 77 -5.99 -24.94 -7.39
C ILE A 77 -6.98 -23.78 -7.25
N THR A 78 -8.02 -23.79 -8.07
CA THR A 78 -9.17 -22.89 -7.97
C THR A 78 -10.41 -23.67 -7.65
N VAL A 79 -11.15 -23.27 -6.61
CA VAL A 79 -12.44 -23.88 -6.21
C VAL A 79 -13.46 -22.77 -6.02
N VAL A 80 -14.70 -23.05 -6.46
CA VAL A 80 -15.86 -22.17 -6.24
C VAL A 80 -16.92 -22.96 -5.46
N GLY A 81 -17.56 -22.29 -4.52
CA GLY A 81 -18.64 -22.90 -3.75
C GLY A 81 -19.69 -21.88 -3.30
N THR A 82 -20.77 -22.40 -2.73
CA THR A 82 -21.89 -21.61 -2.24
C THR A 82 -22.40 -22.19 -0.93
N ASN A 83 -22.60 -21.32 0.08
CA ASN A 83 -23.13 -21.70 1.37
C ASN A 83 -24.27 -20.75 1.77
N GLY A 84 -25.34 -21.29 2.36
CA GLY A 84 -26.40 -20.47 2.96
C GLY A 84 -25.89 -19.74 4.19
N ILE A 85 -26.32 -18.49 4.38
CA ILE A 85 -25.96 -17.64 5.52
C ILE A 85 -27.19 -16.90 6.04
N SER A 86 -27.22 -16.61 7.33
CA SER A 86 -28.20 -15.71 7.94
C SER A 86 -27.51 -14.76 8.92
N LEU A 87 -28.22 -13.71 9.32
CA LEU A 87 -27.68 -12.77 10.31
C LEU A 87 -27.34 -13.44 11.65
N ALA A 88 -28.18 -14.39 12.08
CA ALA A 88 -27.98 -15.12 13.33
C ALA A 88 -26.94 -16.23 13.23
N LYS A 89 -26.73 -16.80 12.03
CA LYS A 89 -25.85 -17.95 11.81
C LYS A 89 -24.99 -17.72 10.58
N GLY A 90 -23.70 -17.60 10.80
CA GLY A 90 -22.71 -17.56 9.73
C GLY A 90 -22.64 -18.86 8.93
N CYS A 91 -21.73 -18.92 7.98
CA CYS A 91 -21.38 -20.14 7.28
C CYS A 91 -19.85 -20.29 7.21
N SER A 92 -19.39 -21.48 6.84
CA SER A 92 -17.94 -21.74 6.73
C SER A 92 -17.62 -22.49 5.44
N MET A 93 -16.38 -22.31 4.98
CA MET A 93 -15.76 -23.15 3.97
C MET A 93 -14.47 -23.76 4.52
N GLU A 94 -14.10 -24.92 4.02
CA GLU A 94 -12.84 -25.58 4.35
C GLU A 94 -12.01 -25.81 3.09
N THR A 95 -10.70 -25.70 3.25
CA THR A 95 -9.73 -25.91 2.17
C THR A 95 -8.37 -26.31 2.77
N SER A 96 -7.37 -26.53 1.93
CA SER A 96 -5.99 -26.76 2.34
C SER A 96 -5.04 -26.27 1.26
N LEU A 97 -3.73 -26.22 1.57
CA LEU A 97 -2.66 -26.02 0.60
C LEU A 97 -1.82 -27.28 0.49
N SER A 98 -1.51 -27.70 -0.74
CA SER A 98 -0.62 -28.83 -1.00
C SER A 98 0.87 -28.44 -1.10
N VAL A 99 1.17 -27.13 -1.05
CA VAL A 99 2.52 -26.56 -1.09
C VAL A 99 2.63 -25.41 -0.10
N PRO A 100 3.83 -25.04 0.35
CA PRO A 100 4.05 -23.80 1.10
C PRO A 100 3.58 -22.59 0.30
N GLY A 101 2.73 -21.74 0.92
CA GLY A 101 2.16 -20.62 0.17
C GLY A 101 0.96 -19.96 0.82
N ILE A 102 0.24 -19.21 0.01
CA ILE A 102 -0.92 -18.41 0.38
C ILE A 102 -2.16 -18.90 -0.36
N ILE A 103 -3.29 -18.91 0.33
CA ILE A 103 -4.65 -19.00 -0.24
C ILE A 103 -5.27 -17.61 -0.22
N ARG A 104 -5.98 -17.29 -1.29
CA ARG A 104 -6.89 -16.15 -1.38
C ARG A 104 -8.33 -16.64 -1.49
N VAL A 105 -9.22 -15.99 -0.75
CA VAL A 105 -10.66 -16.22 -0.81
C VAL A 105 -11.34 -14.90 -1.14
N ASP A 106 -12.13 -14.90 -2.24
CA ASP A 106 -13.04 -13.79 -2.60
C ASP A 106 -14.47 -14.30 -2.41
N ALA A 107 -15.24 -13.67 -1.53
CA ALA A 107 -16.59 -14.08 -1.17
C ALA A 107 -17.57 -12.92 -1.35
N GLN A 108 -18.75 -13.22 -1.88
CA GLN A 108 -19.84 -12.28 -2.19
C GLN A 108 -21.14 -12.76 -1.55
N LEU A 109 -21.84 -11.82 -0.88
CA LEU A 109 -23.20 -12.04 -0.43
C LEU A 109 -24.16 -11.89 -1.63
N VAL A 110 -25.09 -12.82 -1.77
CA VAL A 110 -26.10 -12.80 -2.82
C VAL A 110 -27.47 -13.17 -2.24
N GLY A 111 -28.54 -12.74 -2.91
CA GLY A 111 -29.90 -13.11 -2.60
C GLY A 111 -30.27 -14.51 -3.12
N ASN A 112 -31.55 -14.85 -3.03
CA ASN A 112 -32.08 -16.13 -3.48
C ASN A 112 -32.03 -16.33 -5.02
N ASP A 113 -31.89 -15.26 -5.78
CA ASP A 113 -31.69 -15.25 -7.22
C ASP A 113 -30.20 -15.32 -7.62
N TYR A 114 -29.31 -15.49 -6.67
CA TYR A 114 -27.84 -15.53 -6.82
C TYR A 114 -27.23 -14.28 -7.45
N LYS A 115 -27.94 -13.14 -7.39
CA LYS A 115 -27.39 -11.85 -7.83
C LYS A 115 -26.76 -11.08 -6.69
N ILE A 116 -25.70 -10.35 -7.02
CA ILE A 116 -25.05 -9.43 -6.09
C ILE A 116 -25.93 -8.21 -5.82
N PHE A 117 -25.76 -7.59 -4.68
CA PHE A 117 -26.38 -6.32 -4.32
C PHE A 117 -25.62 -5.16 -4.98
N ASP A 118 -25.83 -4.96 -6.30
CA ASP A 118 -25.05 -4.04 -7.16
C ASP A 118 -25.27 -2.55 -6.87
N SER A 119 -26.28 -2.21 -6.09
CA SER A 119 -26.48 -0.86 -5.55
C SER A 119 -25.45 -0.47 -4.48
N VAL A 120 -24.74 -1.46 -3.89
CA VAL A 120 -23.69 -1.23 -2.90
C VAL A 120 -22.33 -1.12 -3.59
N GLN A 121 -21.67 0.02 -3.46
CA GLN A 121 -20.30 0.21 -3.92
C GLN A 121 -19.33 -0.32 -2.85
N ARG A 122 -18.59 -1.40 -3.15
CA ARG A 122 -17.62 -2.01 -2.24
C ARG A 122 -16.24 -1.33 -2.31
N THR A 123 -15.76 -1.12 -3.53
CA THR A 123 -14.52 -0.38 -3.82
C THR A 123 -14.74 0.48 -5.06
N ARG A 124 -13.75 1.27 -5.47
CA ARG A 124 -13.85 2.08 -6.70
C ARG A 124 -14.32 1.27 -7.93
N ASN A 125 -13.94 0.00 -8.01
CA ASN A 125 -14.18 -0.84 -9.18
C ASN A 125 -15.08 -2.06 -8.90
N ASP A 126 -15.44 -2.31 -7.63
CA ASP A 126 -16.21 -3.49 -7.23
C ASP A 126 -17.54 -3.10 -6.60
N LYS A 127 -18.59 -3.81 -6.98
CA LYS A 127 -19.93 -3.68 -6.40
C LYS A 127 -20.28 -4.90 -5.56
N GLY A 128 -21.32 -4.75 -4.74
CA GLY A 128 -21.86 -5.80 -3.90
C GLY A 128 -21.31 -5.78 -2.48
N ILE A 129 -21.81 -6.71 -1.66
CA ILE A 129 -21.41 -6.93 -0.28
C ILE A 129 -20.49 -8.14 -0.25
N GLY A 130 -19.20 -7.93 -0.03
CA GLY A 130 -18.26 -9.03 -0.11
C GLY A 130 -17.01 -8.80 0.72
N VAL A 131 -16.21 -9.85 0.89
CA VAL A 131 -14.94 -9.87 1.59
C VAL A 131 -13.88 -10.60 0.79
N ARG A 132 -12.67 -10.05 0.75
CA ARG A 132 -11.47 -10.73 0.26
C ARG A 132 -10.56 -10.99 1.43
N GLY A 133 -10.16 -12.22 1.61
CA GLY A 133 -9.26 -12.64 2.68
C GLY A 133 -8.24 -13.65 2.20
N GLY A 134 -7.43 -14.12 3.12
CA GLY A 134 -6.42 -15.13 2.83
C GLY A 134 -5.93 -15.87 4.04
N ALA A 135 -5.20 -16.93 3.80
CA ALA A 135 -4.49 -17.72 4.80
C ALA A 135 -3.20 -18.28 4.21
N GLY A 136 -2.29 -18.70 5.04
CA GLY A 136 -1.01 -19.25 4.59
C GLY A 136 -0.59 -20.51 5.31
N ALA A 137 0.08 -21.41 4.60
CA ALA A 137 0.67 -22.61 5.16
C ALA A 137 2.19 -22.61 4.92
N GLU A 138 2.96 -22.86 5.98
CA GLU A 138 4.42 -22.92 5.95
C GLU A 138 5.03 -21.78 5.12
N THR A 139 4.53 -20.57 5.31
CA THR A 139 4.88 -19.40 4.49
C THR A 139 6.36 -19.04 4.56
N GLU A 140 7.04 -19.41 5.62
CA GLU A 140 8.50 -19.26 5.79
C GLU A 140 9.32 -20.14 4.84
N LYS A 141 8.70 -21.18 4.27
CA LYS A 141 9.32 -22.07 3.29
C LYS A 141 9.11 -21.63 1.83
N MET A 142 8.30 -20.55 1.62
CA MET A 142 8.15 -19.99 0.28
C MET A 142 9.49 -19.50 -0.27
N LYS A 143 9.64 -19.57 -1.58
CA LYS A 143 10.86 -19.11 -2.27
C LYS A 143 10.54 -17.97 -3.21
N LEU A 144 11.47 -17.02 -3.33
CA LEU A 144 11.40 -15.98 -4.34
C LEU A 144 11.38 -16.62 -5.74
N SER A 145 10.52 -16.09 -6.59
CA SER A 145 10.51 -16.37 -8.03
C SER A 145 11.47 -15.43 -8.77
N THR A 146 11.70 -14.24 -8.23
CA THR A 146 12.67 -13.28 -8.75
C THR A 146 14.08 -13.85 -8.63
N LYS A 147 14.75 -14.01 -9.78
CA LYS A 147 16.17 -14.36 -9.84
C LYS A 147 16.99 -13.12 -9.50
N GLU A 148 17.80 -13.21 -8.47
CA GLU A 148 18.70 -12.13 -8.11
C GLU A 148 19.80 -11.96 -9.18
N PRO A 149 19.99 -10.75 -9.75
CA PRO A 149 21.09 -10.48 -10.67
C PRO A 149 22.44 -10.69 -9.98
N GLU A 150 23.38 -11.31 -10.70
CA GLU A 150 24.71 -11.63 -10.13
C GLU A 150 25.50 -10.38 -9.73
N ASP A 151 25.28 -9.28 -10.42
CA ASP A 151 25.92 -7.98 -10.17
C ASP A 151 25.04 -7.00 -9.36
N PHE A 152 23.98 -7.48 -8.68
CA PHE A 152 23.02 -6.62 -7.97
C PHE A 152 23.71 -5.59 -7.06
N ASP A 153 24.66 -6.02 -6.25
CA ASP A 153 25.33 -5.12 -5.30
C ASP A 153 26.29 -4.14 -6.03
N ALA A 154 26.96 -4.60 -7.09
CA ALA A 154 27.83 -3.76 -7.91
C ALA A 154 27.01 -2.71 -8.69
N PHE A 155 25.83 -3.06 -9.21
CA PHE A 155 24.91 -2.16 -9.86
C PHE A 155 24.52 -0.98 -8.95
N TRP A 156 24.13 -1.27 -7.70
CA TRP A 156 23.72 -0.24 -6.75
C TRP A 156 24.91 0.55 -6.16
N ALA A 157 26.09 -0.08 -6.05
CA ALA A 157 27.32 0.63 -5.69
C ALA A 157 27.71 1.65 -6.76
N GLU A 158 27.62 1.30 -8.04
CA GLU A 158 27.83 2.21 -9.16
C GLU A 158 26.79 3.37 -9.14
N ALA A 159 25.51 3.06 -8.89
CA ALA A 159 24.46 4.06 -8.78
C ALA A 159 24.75 5.07 -7.66
N LYS A 160 25.14 4.60 -6.47
CA LYS A 160 25.57 5.48 -5.35
C LYS A 160 26.77 6.34 -5.72
N ALA A 161 27.77 5.78 -6.40
CA ALA A 161 28.95 6.53 -6.83
C ALA A 161 28.60 7.65 -7.85
N LYS A 162 27.75 7.37 -8.83
CA LYS A 162 27.23 8.36 -9.78
C LYS A 162 26.49 9.49 -9.08
N LEU A 163 25.65 9.14 -8.09
CA LEU A 163 24.91 10.13 -7.32
C LEU A 163 25.84 10.98 -6.45
N ALA A 164 26.81 10.39 -5.78
CA ALA A 164 27.77 11.08 -4.92
C ALA A 164 28.66 12.09 -5.68
N ALA A 165 28.87 11.87 -6.98
CA ALA A 165 29.62 12.81 -7.83
C ALA A 165 28.87 14.14 -8.06
N ILE A 166 27.56 14.19 -7.77
CA ILE A 166 26.74 15.40 -7.91
C ILE A 166 26.64 16.08 -6.53
N PRO A 167 27.07 17.33 -6.36
CA PRO A 167 26.92 18.06 -5.12
C PRO A 167 25.44 18.15 -4.67
N VAL A 168 25.20 18.03 -3.37
CA VAL A 168 23.87 18.21 -2.79
C VAL A 168 23.53 19.70 -2.75
N LYS A 169 22.93 20.20 -3.82
CA LYS A 169 22.40 21.56 -3.89
C LYS A 169 20.89 21.52 -3.97
N ALA A 170 20.23 22.41 -3.25
CA ALA A 170 18.78 22.48 -3.24
C ALA A 170 18.27 23.92 -3.35
N LYS A 171 17.29 24.12 -4.20
CA LYS A 171 16.46 25.33 -4.23
C LYS A 171 15.25 25.10 -3.35
N ARG A 172 14.90 26.08 -2.52
CA ARG A 172 13.71 26.09 -1.67
C ARG A 172 12.84 27.29 -2.02
N ILE A 173 11.55 27.03 -2.19
CA ILE A 173 10.53 28.08 -2.38
C ILE A 173 9.55 27.93 -1.23
N GLU A 174 9.39 28.99 -0.42
CA GLU A 174 8.45 28.95 0.69
C GLU A 174 7.01 28.83 0.18
N ALA A 175 6.27 27.89 0.77
CA ALA A 175 4.91 27.54 0.39
C ALA A 175 4.03 27.18 1.60
N THR A 176 4.30 27.79 2.74
CA THR A 176 3.61 27.51 4.00
C THR A 176 2.14 27.94 3.93
N PRO A 177 1.17 27.01 3.93
CA PRO A 177 -0.24 27.35 3.92
C PRO A 177 -0.67 27.93 5.28
N ASP A 178 -1.72 28.76 5.30
CA ASP A 178 -2.18 29.44 6.51
C ASP A 178 -2.45 28.49 7.68
N ARG A 179 -2.99 27.29 7.42
CA ARG A 179 -3.29 26.27 8.43
C ARG A 179 -2.05 25.74 9.17
N LEU A 180 -0.86 25.93 8.61
CA LEU A 180 0.42 25.47 9.19
C LEU A 180 1.29 26.60 9.74
N LYS A 181 0.93 27.88 9.54
CA LYS A 181 1.64 29.03 10.11
C LYS A 181 1.70 28.91 11.64
N GLY A 182 2.84 29.23 12.21
CA GLY A 182 3.10 29.10 13.66
C GLY A 182 3.37 27.65 14.12
N LYS A 183 3.30 26.67 13.24
CA LYS A 183 3.55 25.25 13.55
C LYS A 183 4.66 24.65 12.70
N MET A 184 4.63 24.88 11.40
CA MET A 184 5.55 24.29 10.43
C MET A 184 5.95 25.34 9.40
N LYS A 185 7.20 25.29 8.94
CA LYS A 185 7.65 25.91 7.69
C LYS A 185 7.56 24.86 6.58
N VAL A 186 6.96 25.24 5.44
CA VAL A 186 6.80 24.35 4.29
C VAL A 186 7.51 24.94 3.09
N TYR A 187 8.31 24.13 2.43
CA TYR A 187 9.02 24.52 1.22
C TYR A 187 8.76 23.53 0.08
N ALA A 188 8.52 24.06 -1.11
CA ALA A 188 8.76 23.30 -2.32
C ALA A 188 10.27 23.20 -2.54
N VAL A 189 10.80 21.99 -2.67
CA VAL A 189 12.25 21.79 -2.84
C VAL A 189 12.55 21.14 -4.19
N GLU A 190 13.65 21.57 -4.80
CA GLU A 190 14.28 20.99 -5.97
C GLU A 190 15.74 20.71 -5.61
N ILE A 191 16.16 19.43 -5.68
CA ILE A 191 17.48 18.97 -5.23
C ILE A 191 18.19 18.37 -6.43
N ASP A 192 19.40 18.83 -6.72
CA ASP A 192 20.20 18.30 -7.83
C ASP A 192 20.37 16.78 -7.71
N CYS A 193 20.03 16.04 -8.75
CA CYS A 193 20.01 14.59 -8.74
C CYS A 193 20.61 14.04 -10.04
N PHE A 194 21.05 12.78 -10.00
CA PHE A 194 21.45 12.06 -11.22
C PHE A 194 20.22 11.70 -12.05
N GLY A 195 20.32 11.95 -13.36
CA GLY A 195 19.27 11.65 -14.31
C GLY A 195 18.60 12.90 -14.91
N PRO A 196 17.53 12.73 -15.68
CA PRO A 196 16.92 13.80 -16.46
C PRO A 196 16.11 14.81 -15.62
N ARG A 197 15.90 14.52 -14.31
CA ARG A 197 15.06 15.31 -13.43
C ARG A 197 15.64 15.40 -12.03
N PRO A 198 15.44 16.54 -11.31
CA PRO A 198 15.81 16.68 -9.91
C PRO A 198 15.00 15.76 -9.00
N ALA A 199 15.42 15.64 -7.74
CA ALA A 199 14.55 15.16 -6.68
C ALA A 199 13.73 16.34 -6.14
N THR A 200 12.41 16.24 -6.18
CA THR A 200 11.49 17.32 -5.80
C THR A 200 10.52 16.86 -4.73
N GLY A 201 9.93 17.78 -3.98
CA GLY A 201 8.94 17.44 -2.98
C GLY A 201 8.56 18.58 -2.07
N TRP A 202 7.71 18.27 -1.08
CA TRP A 202 7.35 19.17 0.00
C TRP A 202 8.20 18.90 1.24
N LEU A 203 9.00 19.86 1.63
CA LEU A 203 9.79 19.79 2.88
C LEU A 203 9.04 20.50 4.00
N PHE A 204 8.83 19.80 5.10
CA PHE A 204 8.20 20.29 6.32
C PHE A 204 9.22 20.33 7.45
N ILE A 205 9.40 21.49 8.08
CA ILE A 205 10.25 21.67 9.25
C ILE A 205 9.41 22.33 10.36
N PRO A 206 9.35 21.77 11.59
CA PRO A 206 8.71 22.44 12.73
C PRO A 206 9.25 23.86 12.91
N GLU A 207 8.39 24.87 13.10
CA GLU A 207 8.79 26.27 13.07
C GLU A 207 9.79 26.63 14.17
N ASN A 208 9.67 25.99 15.33
CA ASN A 208 10.55 26.20 16.50
C ASN A 208 11.65 25.13 16.62
N ALA A 209 12.01 24.48 15.50
CA ALA A 209 13.06 23.47 15.48
C ALA A 209 14.41 24.07 15.91
N LYS A 210 15.10 23.36 16.79
CA LYS A 210 16.48 23.69 17.19
C LYS A 210 17.45 22.85 16.36
N GLU A 211 18.70 23.36 16.29
CA GLU A 211 19.78 22.59 15.68
C GLU A 211 19.93 21.22 16.35
N LYS A 212 20.08 20.15 15.54
CA LYS A 212 20.30 18.75 15.95
C LYS A 212 19.24 18.18 16.92
N SER A 213 17.97 18.57 16.74
CA SER A 213 16.92 18.21 17.70
C SER A 213 15.84 17.29 17.13
N LEU A 214 15.79 17.04 15.83
CA LEU A 214 14.67 16.36 15.19
C LEU A 214 15.11 15.12 14.41
N SER A 215 14.31 14.08 14.46
CA SER A 215 14.36 13.00 13.47
C SER A 215 13.95 13.51 12.09
N ALA A 216 14.42 12.85 11.04
CA ALA A 216 14.05 13.15 9.67
C ALA A 216 13.43 11.94 8.98
N CYS A 217 12.38 12.17 8.20
CA CYS A 217 11.66 11.13 7.46
C CYS A 217 11.47 11.54 6.00
N ALA A 218 11.78 10.64 5.07
CA ALA A 218 11.22 10.74 3.73
C ALA A 218 9.91 9.93 3.66
N GLN A 219 8.87 10.57 3.16
CA GLN A 219 7.56 9.97 2.93
C GLN A 219 7.32 9.83 1.44
N PHE A 220 6.82 8.67 1.03
CA PHE A 220 6.62 8.32 -0.37
C PHE A 220 5.14 8.02 -0.64
N ASP A 221 4.60 8.66 -1.67
CA ASP A 221 3.22 8.45 -2.08
C ASP A 221 3.04 7.15 -2.89
N GLY A 222 1.80 6.67 -2.96
CA GLY A 222 1.41 5.58 -3.84
C GLY A 222 1.45 5.96 -5.31
N TYR A 223 1.09 5.02 -6.18
CA TYR A 223 1.03 5.26 -7.63
C TYR A 223 0.00 6.34 -7.99
N ASN A 224 0.43 7.36 -8.72
CA ASN A 224 -0.43 8.44 -9.20
C ASN A 224 -0.21 8.77 -10.70
N GLY A 225 0.30 7.82 -11.48
CA GLY A 225 0.63 8.02 -12.89
C GLY A 225 -0.56 8.21 -13.84
N ASN A 226 -1.80 8.12 -13.37
CA ASN A 226 -2.98 8.30 -14.20
C ASN A 226 -3.45 9.76 -14.31
N GLU A 227 -3.16 10.57 -13.31
CA GLU A 227 -3.60 11.95 -13.24
C GLU A 227 -2.53 12.81 -12.59
N PHE A 228 -1.68 13.40 -13.41
CA PHE A 228 -0.76 14.41 -12.94
C PHE A 228 -1.53 15.72 -12.77
N LYS A 229 -1.53 16.24 -11.56
CA LYS A 229 -2.26 17.46 -11.17
C LYS A 229 -1.30 18.42 -10.48
N VAL A 230 -1.73 19.68 -10.36
CA VAL A 230 -1.04 20.66 -9.52
C VAL A 230 -0.81 20.07 -8.13
N PRO A 231 0.46 19.93 -7.68
CA PRO A 231 0.75 19.32 -6.39
C PRO A 231 0.17 20.14 -5.25
N GLN A 232 -0.48 19.45 -4.33
CA GLN A 232 -1.05 20.08 -3.14
C GLN A 232 -0.16 19.77 -1.93
N VAL A 233 -0.02 20.76 -1.04
CA VAL A 233 0.62 20.53 0.26
C VAL A 233 -0.25 19.57 1.05
N PRO A 234 0.29 18.39 1.49
CA PRO A 234 -0.46 17.41 2.27
C PRO A 234 -1.21 18.01 3.45
N GLU A 235 -2.46 17.58 3.65
CA GLU A 235 -3.31 18.13 4.72
C GLU A 235 -2.81 17.78 6.11
N TRP A 236 -2.29 16.57 6.26
CA TRP A 236 -1.80 16.06 7.53
C TRP A 236 -0.34 15.62 7.43
N ILE A 237 0.49 16.15 8.33
CA ILE A 237 1.91 15.82 8.49
C ILE A 237 2.25 15.82 9.98
N PRO A 238 3.06 14.88 10.48
CA PRO A 238 3.59 14.92 11.84
C PRO A 238 4.37 16.24 12.10
N THR A 239 4.04 16.90 13.20
CA THR A 239 4.65 18.21 13.55
C THR A 239 5.85 18.11 14.48
N ASN A 240 6.32 16.91 14.79
CA ASN A 240 7.41 16.64 15.74
C ASN A 240 8.71 16.14 15.08
N ARG A 241 8.79 16.20 13.75
CA ARG A 241 9.96 15.76 12.97
C ARG A 241 10.07 16.53 11.66
N ILE A 242 11.24 16.47 11.02
CA ILE A 242 11.40 16.88 9.64
C ILE A 242 10.75 15.85 8.72
N THR A 243 9.94 16.29 7.75
CA THR A 243 9.36 15.38 6.76
C THR A 243 9.61 15.91 5.36
N LEU A 244 10.14 15.07 4.47
CA LEU A 244 10.22 15.34 3.05
C LEU A 244 9.25 14.39 2.31
N CYS A 245 8.11 14.93 1.87
CA CYS A 245 7.21 14.21 0.97
C CYS A 245 7.79 14.26 -0.44
N LEU A 246 8.48 13.19 -0.83
CA LEU A 246 9.22 13.12 -2.08
C LEU A 246 8.27 12.85 -3.26
N ASN A 247 8.37 13.66 -4.30
CA ASN A 247 7.71 13.39 -5.57
C ASN A 247 8.47 12.31 -6.35
N ALA A 248 7.78 11.23 -6.69
CA ALA A 248 8.37 10.10 -7.40
C ALA A 248 8.86 10.47 -8.82
N HIS A 249 8.29 11.50 -9.42
CA HIS A 249 8.46 11.85 -10.83
C HIS A 249 9.49 12.95 -11.07
N GLY A 250 9.81 13.77 -10.07
CA GLY A 250 10.80 14.85 -10.16
C GLY A 250 10.31 16.07 -10.95
N TYR A 251 9.00 16.32 -10.99
CA TYR A 251 8.47 17.59 -11.51
C TYR A 251 8.44 18.66 -10.42
N GLU A 252 8.43 19.91 -10.85
CA GLU A 252 8.40 21.07 -9.96
C GLU A 252 7.09 21.09 -9.15
N MET A 253 7.19 21.40 -7.85
CA MET A 253 6.04 21.37 -6.94
C MET A 253 5.18 22.62 -7.02
N VAL A 254 5.72 23.72 -7.56
CA VAL A 254 5.06 25.03 -7.70
C VAL A 254 5.46 25.71 -9.01
N GLY A 255 4.71 26.72 -9.42
CA GLY A 255 5.07 27.60 -10.54
C GLY A 255 4.48 27.20 -11.90
N HIS A 256 3.67 26.15 -11.95
CA HIS A 256 3.05 25.68 -13.17
C HIS A 256 1.55 25.48 -13.03
N ASP A 257 0.83 25.49 -14.15
CA ASP A 257 -0.61 25.29 -14.25
C ASP A 257 -0.97 23.80 -14.49
N GLU A 258 -2.26 23.49 -14.49
CA GLU A 258 -2.76 22.12 -14.70
C GLU A 258 -2.33 21.55 -16.05
N GLN A 259 -2.20 22.37 -17.08
CA GLN A 259 -1.81 21.89 -18.43
C GLN A 259 -0.38 21.37 -18.43
N TYR A 260 0.54 22.06 -17.74
CA TYR A 260 1.92 21.60 -17.60
C TYR A 260 2.00 20.19 -16.96
N TYR A 261 1.27 19.96 -15.84
CA TYR A 261 1.31 18.65 -15.19
C TYR A 261 0.65 17.57 -16.03
N LYS A 262 -0.41 17.92 -16.74
CA LYS A 262 -1.05 17.00 -17.69
C LYS A 262 -0.10 16.60 -18.81
N ASP A 263 0.56 17.55 -19.46
CA ASP A 263 1.51 17.30 -20.55
C ASP A 263 2.72 16.51 -20.05
N TYR A 264 3.18 16.79 -18.82
CA TYR A 264 4.22 16.02 -18.16
C TYR A 264 3.79 14.56 -17.97
N GLY A 265 2.58 14.33 -17.46
CA GLY A 265 2.01 13.00 -17.27
C GLY A 265 1.85 12.23 -18.57
N ASP A 266 1.38 12.89 -19.62
CA ASP A 266 1.24 12.30 -20.95
C ASP A 266 2.62 11.87 -21.50
N LYS A 267 3.65 12.70 -21.31
CA LYS A 267 5.04 12.37 -21.69
C LYS A 267 5.59 11.20 -20.90
N VAL A 268 5.39 11.17 -19.58
CA VAL A 268 5.85 10.08 -18.70
C VAL A 268 5.16 8.77 -19.04
N ASN A 269 3.88 8.81 -19.38
CA ASN A 269 3.10 7.63 -19.74
C ASN A 269 3.25 7.22 -21.21
N GLY A 270 4.09 7.91 -21.99
CA GLY A 270 4.33 7.60 -23.40
C GLY A 270 3.07 7.75 -24.27
N VAL A 271 2.16 8.67 -23.91
CA VAL A 271 0.92 8.91 -24.65
C VAL A 271 1.22 9.78 -25.85
N ALA A 272 1.11 9.22 -27.07
CA ALA A 272 1.06 10.01 -28.29
C ALA A 272 -0.36 10.59 -28.48
N PRO A 273 -0.51 11.76 -29.14
CA PRO A 273 -1.82 12.32 -29.48
C PRO A 273 -2.68 11.28 -30.22
N GLY A 274 -3.87 10.93 -29.65
CA GLY A 274 -4.78 9.95 -30.23
C GLY A 274 -4.50 8.48 -29.89
N ALA A 275 -3.41 8.17 -29.17
CA ALA A 275 -3.14 6.81 -28.69
C ALA A 275 -3.93 6.47 -27.41
N PRO A 276 -4.28 5.21 -27.17
CA PRO A 276 -4.84 4.80 -25.88
C PRO A 276 -3.85 5.11 -24.76
N LYS A 277 -4.35 5.73 -23.68
CA LYS A 277 -3.54 6.11 -22.52
C LYS A 277 -2.92 4.86 -21.89
N ARG A 278 -1.60 4.77 -21.87
CA ARG A 278 -0.89 3.70 -21.17
C ARG A 278 -1.06 3.92 -19.66
N MET A 279 -1.27 2.85 -18.94
CA MET A 279 -1.56 2.93 -17.51
C MET A 279 -0.32 3.14 -16.63
N MET A 280 0.90 3.20 -17.19
CA MET A 280 2.13 3.18 -16.37
C MET A 280 3.30 3.90 -17.05
N TYR A 281 4.24 4.36 -16.26
CA TYR A 281 5.44 5.09 -16.59
C TYR A 281 6.25 4.48 -17.75
N ALA A 282 5.77 4.60 -19.00
CA ALA A 282 6.46 4.19 -20.23
C ALA A 282 7.27 2.89 -20.11
N LEU A 283 6.67 1.85 -19.51
CA LEU A 283 7.34 0.58 -19.28
C LEU A 283 7.24 -0.28 -20.55
N GLU A 284 8.12 0.00 -21.49
CA GLU A 284 8.32 -0.90 -22.62
C GLU A 284 9.29 -2.01 -22.18
N PRO A 285 9.13 -3.24 -22.71
CA PRO A 285 10.08 -4.33 -22.43
C PRO A 285 11.54 -3.95 -22.68
N SER A 286 11.80 -3.20 -23.75
CA SER A 286 13.13 -2.70 -24.11
C SER A 286 13.75 -1.73 -23.10
N ASP A 287 12.95 -1.08 -22.25
CA ASP A 287 13.51 -0.19 -21.23
C ASP A 287 14.38 -0.98 -20.22
N TYR A 288 14.07 -2.27 -20.02
CA TYR A 288 14.81 -3.14 -19.10
C TYR A 288 16.00 -3.85 -19.72
N ASP A 289 16.26 -3.72 -21.01
CA ASP A 289 17.51 -4.14 -21.64
C ASP A 289 18.69 -3.32 -21.07
N ASN A 290 18.41 -2.06 -20.67
CA ASN A 290 19.36 -1.23 -19.93
C ASN A 290 18.72 -0.74 -18.60
N PRO A 291 18.80 -1.50 -17.53
CA PRO A 291 18.18 -1.14 -16.26
C PRO A 291 18.68 0.19 -15.66
N ARG A 292 19.85 0.71 -16.12
CA ARG A 292 20.44 1.99 -15.68
C ARG A 292 19.78 3.22 -16.32
N GLU A 293 18.89 3.03 -17.29
CA GLU A 293 18.16 4.09 -17.99
C GLU A 293 16.65 4.02 -17.75
N THR A 294 16.20 3.08 -16.91
CA THR A 294 14.78 2.92 -16.61
C THR A 294 14.23 4.05 -15.73
N TYR A 295 12.94 4.25 -15.81
CA TYR A 295 12.24 5.20 -14.96
C TYR A 295 12.43 4.88 -13.46
N PHE A 296 12.46 3.60 -13.08
CA PHE A 296 12.69 3.16 -11.72
C PHE A 296 14.12 3.42 -11.24
N TYR A 297 15.11 3.32 -12.12
CA TYR A 297 16.48 3.69 -11.77
C TYR A 297 16.57 5.16 -11.34
N TYR A 298 16.00 6.05 -12.12
CA TYR A 298 15.98 7.47 -11.78
C TYR A 298 15.09 7.78 -10.57
N MET A 299 13.99 7.02 -10.37
CA MET A 299 13.18 7.14 -9.16
C MET A 299 13.96 6.73 -7.91
N ALA A 300 14.73 5.63 -7.96
CA ALA A 300 15.58 5.20 -6.85
C ALA A 300 16.72 6.20 -6.58
N MET A 301 17.29 6.82 -7.63
CA MET A 301 18.26 7.91 -7.46
C MET A 301 17.66 9.08 -6.69
N ARG A 302 16.41 9.48 -6.99
CA ARG A 302 15.70 10.53 -6.24
C ARG A 302 15.44 10.13 -4.79
N VAL A 303 15.12 8.86 -4.53
CA VAL A 303 14.99 8.34 -3.16
C VAL A 303 16.30 8.51 -2.39
N MET A 304 17.41 8.05 -2.92
CA MET A 304 18.73 8.20 -2.26
C MET A 304 19.10 9.69 -2.06
N ARG A 305 18.88 10.51 -3.08
CA ARG A 305 19.17 11.96 -3.01
C ARG A 305 18.34 12.69 -1.95
N ALA A 306 17.10 12.27 -1.71
CA ALA A 306 16.29 12.82 -0.64
C ALA A 306 16.97 12.68 0.73
N TYR A 307 17.60 11.55 0.99
CA TYR A 307 18.31 11.31 2.24
C TYR A 307 19.65 12.05 2.32
N ASP A 308 20.39 12.13 1.20
CA ASP A 308 21.58 12.97 1.16
C ASP A 308 21.25 14.41 1.57
N TYR A 309 20.12 14.92 1.07
CA TYR A 309 19.67 16.27 1.42
C TYR A 309 19.17 16.39 2.87
N LEU A 310 18.35 15.45 3.35
CA LEU A 310 17.88 15.45 4.74
C LEU A 310 19.03 15.47 5.74
N LYS A 311 20.12 14.78 5.43
CA LYS A 311 21.35 14.77 6.26
C LYS A 311 22.09 16.11 6.29
N THR A 312 21.82 17.03 5.36
CA THR A 312 22.42 18.39 5.36
C THR A 312 21.64 19.38 6.22
N LEU A 313 20.43 19.03 6.68
CA LEU A 313 19.58 19.95 7.42
C LEU A 313 20.12 20.15 8.84
N PRO A 314 20.33 21.41 9.29
CA PRO A 314 20.89 21.67 10.61
C PRO A 314 20.00 21.19 11.75
N GLU A 315 18.69 21.09 11.54
CA GLU A 315 17.73 20.64 12.55
C GLU A 315 17.72 19.11 12.73
N TRP A 316 18.28 18.35 11.78
CA TRP A 316 18.37 16.89 11.90
C TRP A 316 19.32 16.49 13.04
N ASP A 317 18.90 15.53 13.86
CA ASP A 317 19.62 15.08 15.06
C ASP A 317 20.91 14.27 14.78
N GLY A 318 21.17 13.97 13.50
CA GLY A 318 22.33 13.17 13.08
C GLY A 318 22.20 11.66 13.34
N LYS A 319 21.06 11.20 13.82
CA LYS A 319 20.86 9.81 14.26
C LYS A 319 19.61 9.16 13.68
N ASN A 320 18.44 9.79 13.87
CA ASN A 320 17.16 9.18 13.53
C ASN A 320 16.75 9.56 12.11
N LEU A 321 16.83 8.56 11.21
CA LEU A 321 16.51 8.71 9.81
C LEU A 321 15.49 7.65 9.42
N GLU A 322 14.33 8.07 8.90
CA GLU A 322 13.18 7.21 8.72
C GLU A 322 12.67 7.21 7.27
N ALA A 323 11.99 6.14 6.88
CA ALA A 323 11.28 6.00 5.62
C ALA A 323 9.84 5.54 5.87
N SER A 324 8.87 6.05 5.10
CA SER A 324 7.49 5.54 5.14
C SER A 324 6.77 5.72 3.81
N GLY A 325 5.89 4.78 3.48
CA GLY A 325 5.04 4.89 2.30
C GLY A 325 4.25 3.62 2.01
N GLY A 326 3.18 3.77 1.24
CA GLY A 326 2.29 2.67 0.86
C GLY A 326 2.32 2.36 -0.63
N SER A 327 2.05 1.11 -1.01
CA SER A 327 2.00 0.67 -2.41
C SER A 327 3.34 0.93 -3.14
N GLN A 328 3.38 1.74 -4.18
CA GLN A 328 4.62 2.22 -4.78
C GLN A 328 5.51 2.94 -3.77
N GLY A 329 4.92 3.72 -2.85
CA GLY A 329 5.66 4.33 -1.74
C GLY A 329 6.26 3.27 -0.81
N GLY A 330 5.62 2.11 -0.65
CA GLY A 330 6.17 0.95 0.04
C GLY A 330 7.41 0.39 -0.66
N LEU A 331 7.40 0.30 -1.99
CA LEU A 331 8.58 -0.06 -2.80
C LEU A 331 9.72 0.95 -2.57
N GLN A 332 9.44 2.25 -2.67
CA GLN A 332 10.44 3.30 -2.42
C GLN A 332 10.97 3.26 -0.97
N THR A 333 10.11 2.91 -0.01
CA THR A 333 10.52 2.69 1.39
C THR A 333 11.49 1.52 1.50
N MET A 334 11.25 0.42 0.78
CA MET A 334 12.17 -0.73 0.75
C MET A 334 13.48 -0.43 0.02
N TRP A 335 13.45 0.38 -1.06
CA TRP A 335 14.68 0.90 -1.67
C TRP A 335 15.47 1.76 -0.70
N ALA A 336 14.80 2.67 0.03
CA ALA A 336 15.47 3.46 1.05
C ALA A 336 16.11 2.56 2.11
N ALA A 337 15.40 1.54 2.60
CA ALA A 337 15.88 0.62 3.62
C ALA A 337 17.10 -0.20 3.17
N GLY A 338 17.15 -0.59 1.90
CA GLY A 338 18.26 -1.39 1.35
C GLY A 338 19.42 -0.57 0.78
N LEU A 339 19.21 0.72 0.45
CA LEU A 339 20.19 1.54 -0.25
C LEU A 339 20.76 2.70 0.57
N VAL A 340 20.00 3.23 1.54
CA VAL A 340 20.39 4.43 2.27
C VAL A 340 21.17 4.08 3.52
N ASP A 341 22.42 4.55 3.59
CA ASP A 341 23.26 4.33 4.75
C ASP A 341 22.76 5.15 5.95
N GLY A 342 22.67 4.50 7.11
CA GLY A 342 22.24 5.14 8.36
C GLY A 342 20.71 5.27 8.52
N LEU A 343 19.91 4.63 7.67
CA LEU A 343 18.47 4.55 7.92
C LEU A 343 18.21 3.73 9.19
N THR A 344 17.39 4.27 10.11
CA THR A 344 17.11 3.66 11.42
C THR A 344 15.75 3.01 11.53
N ALA A 345 14.77 3.47 10.73
CA ALA A 345 13.44 2.89 10.70
C ALA A 345 12.80 2.96 9.30
N ALA A 346 12.07 1.90 8.93
CA ALA A 346 11.27 1.87 7.71
C ALA A 346 9.86 1.36 8.00
N ARG A 347 8.85 2.05 7.46
CA ARG A 347 7.42 1.71 7.63
C ARG A 347 6.75 1.54 6.28
N PRO A 348 7.04 0.44 5.56
CA PRO A 348 6.33 0.12 4.32
C PRO A 348 4.91 -0.36 4.63
N GLU A 349 3.96 -0.01 3.76
CA GLU A 349 2.57 -0.45 3.83
C GLU A 349 2.12 -1.03 2.48
N VAL A 350 1.44 -2.17 2.45
CA VAL A 350 0.96 -2.83 1.22
C VAL A 350 1.95 -2.71 0.07
N THR A 351 3.18 -3.12 0.31
CA THR A 351 4.33 -2.87 -0.57
C THR A 351 4.13 -3.48 -1.94
N TRP A 352 4.22 -2.64 -2.97
CA TRP A 352 4.21 -3.08 -4.37
C TRP A 352 5.62 -3.50 -4.81
N GLY A 353 5.69 -4.31 -5.90
CA GLY A 353 6.98 -4.69 -6.49
C GLY A 353 7.79 -5.70 -5.68
N CYS A 354 7.11 -6.57 -4.92
CA CYS A 354 7.72 -7.69 -4.22
C CYS A 354 7.59 -8.97 -5.04
N ASP A 355 8.69 -9.71 -5.24
CA ASP A 355 8.75 -10.97 -6.01
C ASP A 355 8.26 -10.78 -7.46
N LEU A 356 8.87 -9.84 -8.18
CA LEU A 356 8.52 -9.48 -9.56
C LEU A 356 8.62 -10.67 -10.52
N GLY A 357 9.49 -11.64 -10.29
CA GLY A 357 9.61 -12.87 -11.06
C GLY A 357 8.38 -13.76 -11.03
N ASN A 358 7.51 -13.64 -10.00
CA ASN A 358 6.30 -14.45 -9.88
C ASN A 358 5.22 -14.10 -10.91
N SER A 359 5.19 -12.86 -11.36
CA SER A 359 4.22 -12.36 -12.35
C SER A 359 4.32 -13.02 -13.72
N LEU A 360 5.33 -13.83 -13.93
CA LEU A 360 5.85 -14.28 -15.22
C LEU A 360 5.70 -15.76 -15.41
N ARG A 361 5.16 -16.48 -14.41
CA ARG A 361 4.88 -17.89 -14.54
C ARG A 361 3.52 -18.10 -15.22
N GLU A 362 3.52 -18.59 -16.46
CA GLU A 362 2.36 -19.27 -17.01
C GLU A 362 1.94 -20.41 -16.05
N GLY A 363 0.72 -20.34 -15.51
CA GLY A 363 0.22 -21.32 -14.54
C GLY A 363 0.84 -21.22 -13.15
N GLY A 364 1.52 -20.12 -12.84
CA GLY A 364 2.07 -19.88 -11.51
C GLY A 364 0.99 -19.52 -10.51
N PRO A 365 1.29 -19.74 -9.23
CA PRO A 365 0.41 -19.43 -8.12
C PRO A 365 0.11 -17.93 -8.05
N LEU A 366 -0.94 -17.57 -7.37
CA LEU A 366 -1.46 -16.23 -7.11
C LEU A 366 -0.63 -15.10 -7.74
N ILE A 367 -1.03 -14.75 -8.94
CA ILE A 367 -0.36 -13.78 -9.79
C ILE A 367 -0.14 -12.50 -9.01
N SER A 368 1.11 -12.11 -8.84
CA SER A 368 1.40 -10.73 -8.48
C SER A 368 0.91 -9.87 -9.65
N ASN A 369 0.12 -8.87 -9.36
CA ASN A 369 -0.26 -7.92 -10.37
C ASN A 369 0.95 -7.03 -10.65
N THR A 370 1.63 -7.26 -11.76
CA THR A 370 2.79 -6.45 -12.18
C THR A 370 2.44 -5.09 -12.69
N TRP A 371 1.14 -4.78 -12.83
CA TRP A 371 0.70 -3.51 -13.35
C TRP A 371 1.31 -3.19 -14.73
N GLY A 372 1.54 -4.20 -15.55
CA GLY A 372 2.10 -4.05 -16.89
C GLY A 372 3.62 -3.85 -16.94
N ILE A 373 4.34 -4.05 -15.82
CA ILE A 373 5.80 -4.18 -15.91
C ILE A 373 6.11 -5.41 -16.77
N PRO A 374 6.86 -5.23 -17.85
CA PRO A 374 7.20 -6.34 -18.70
C PRO A 374 8.11 -7.33 -18.00
N HIS A 375 8.03 -8.56 -18.44
CA HIS A 375 8.97 -9.60 -18.03
C HIS A 375 10.35 -9.33 -18.61
N ALA A 376 11.21 -8.76 -17.80
CA ALA A 376 12.61 -8.55 -18.16
C ALA A 376 13.49 -8.67 -16.93
N ASP A 377 14.63 -9.35 -17.05
CA ASP A 377 15.57 -9.54 -15.95
C ASP A 377 16.08 -8.21 -15.38
N GLY A 378 16.13 -7.16 -16.21
CA GLY A 378 16.49 -5.81 -15.78
C GLY A 378 15.50 -5.18 -14.78
N ALA A 379 14.25 -5.66 -14.69
CA ALA A 379 13.29 -5.21 -13.69
C ALA A 379 13.65 -5.74 -12.28
N PHE A 380 14.41 -6.82 -12.19
CA PHE A 380 14.72 -7.47 -10.91
C PHE A 380 15.63 -6.64 -10.01
N TYR A 381 16.42 -5.72 -10.56
CA TYR A 381 17.19 -4.77 -9.76
C TYR A 381 16.32 -3.90 -8.85
N PHE A 382 15.03 -3.76 -9.17
CA PHE A 382 14.08 -2.91 -8.45
C PHE A 382 13.15 -3.68 -7.50
N ASP A 383 13.27 -5.01 -7.43
CA ASP A 383 12.42 -5.86 -6.59
C ASP A 383 12.61 -5.55 -5.10
N ALA A 384 11.53 -5.18 -4.41
CA ALA A 384 11.54 -4.86 -2.99
C ALA A 384 12.04 -6.02 -2.12
N ALA A 385 11.79 -7.28 -2.52
CA ALA A 385 12.23 -8.44 -1.76
C ALA A 385 13.74 -8.70 -1.88
N LEU A 386 14.39 -8.23 -2.94
CA LEU A 386 15.85 -8.25 -3.04
C LEU A 386 16.49 -7.16 -2.19
N HIS A 387 15.91 -5.96 -2.16
CA HIS A 387 16.35 -4.89 -1.25
C HIS A 387 16.16 -5.27 0.23
N ALA A 388 15.14 -6.06 0.56
CA ALA A 388 14.91 -6.57 1.91
C ALA A 388 16.11 -7.32 2.46
N LYS A 389 16.86 -8.05 1.63
CA LYS A 389 18.10 -8.78 2.02
C LYS A 389 19.23 -7.83 2.47
N ARG A 390 19.19 -6.55 2.07
CA ARG A 390 20.23 -5.53 2.30
C ARG A 390 19.89 -4.57 3.40
N VAL A 391 18.72 -4.71 4.02
CA VAL A 391 18.35 -3.86 5.16
C VAL A 391 19.32 -4.09 6.31
N PRO A 392 20.02 -3.04 6.80
CA PRO A 392 20.99 -3.20 7.89
C PRO A 392 20.33 -3.69 9.18
N ALA A 393 21.04 -4.50 9.95
CA ALA A 393 20.54 -5.02 11.24
C ALA A 393 20.17 -3.92 12.26
N THR A 394 20.70 -2.72 12.08
CA THR A 394 20.39 -1.54 12.90
C THR A 394 19.10 -0.82 12.50
N CYS A 395 18.51 -1.15 11.35
CA CYS A 395 17.25 -0.58 10.89
C CYS A 395 16.08 -1.43 11.40
N LYS A 396 15.13 -0.80 12.09
CA LYS A 396 13.87 -1.45 12.46
C LYS A 396 12.85 -1.31 11.34
N VAL A 397 12.27 -2.42 10.88
CA VAL A 397 11.22 -2.40 9.85
C VAL A 397 9.87 -2.78 10.46
N GLU A 398 8.85 -1.99 10.17
CA GLU A 398 7.48 -2.25 10.57
C GLU A 398 6.58 -2.22 9.33
N ILE A 399 6.20 -3.39 8.82
CA ILE A 399 5.19 -3.49 7.77
C ILE A 399 3.84 -3.18 8.40
N THR A 400 3.41 -1.92 8.29
CA THR A 400 2.28 -1.38 9.05
C THR A 400 0.94 -1.99 8.65
N ARG A 401 0.84 -2.50 7.42
CA ARG A 401 -0.29 -3.27 6.93
C ARG A 401 0.13 -4.23 5.82
N LEU A 402 -0.29 -5.48 5.98
CA LEU A 402 -0.29 -6.53 4.96
C LEU A 402 -1.73 -7.03 4.83
N GLY A 403 -2.41 -6.62 3.74
CA GLY A 403 -3.80 -7.02 3.49
C GLY A 403 -3.87 -8.43 2.92
N LEU A 404 -4.51 -9.35 3.65
CA LEU A 404 -4.63 -10.74 3.17
C LEU A 404 -5.55 -10.90 1.95
N GLY A 405 -6.39 -9.90 1.66
CA GLY A 405 -7.21 -9.82 0.46
C GLY A 405 -6.67 -8.86 -0.61
N ASP A 406 -5.43 -8.40 -0.49
CA ASP A 406 -4.84 -7.46 -1.45
C ASP A 406 -4.47 -8.17 -2.76
N LEU A 407 -5.03 -7.69 -3.88
CA LEU A 407 -4.75 -8.18 -5.23
C LEU A 407 -3.71 -7.35 -5.97
N ALA A 408 -3.52 -6.09 -5.56
CA ALA A 408 -2.58 -5.18 -6.18
C ALA A 408 -1.16 -5.42 -5.64
N CYS A 409 -1.06 -5.65 -4.32
CA CYS A 409 0.17 -5.99 -3.63
C CYS A 409 -0.04 -7.30 -2.87
N PRO A 410 0.06 -8.45 -3.56
CA PRO A 410 -0.31 -9.74 -2.98
C PRO A 410 0.49 -10.07 -1.72
N PRO A 411 -0.16 -10.64 -0.69
CA PRO A 411 0.46 -10.94 0.60
C PRO A 411 1.69 -11.85 0.47
N ARG A 412 1.73 -12.74 -0.54
CA ARG A 412 2.88 -13.61 -0.81
C ARG A 412 4.18 -12.82 -0.96
N GLY A 413 4.21 -11.84 -1.86
CA GLY A 413 5.42 -11.06 -2.13
C GLY A 413 5.87 -10.24 -0.92
N VAL A 414 4.91 -9.65 -0.18
CA VAL A 414 5.21 -8.88 1.04
C VAL A 414 5.77 -9.78 2.14
N LEU A 415 5.24 -11.01 2.32
CA LEU A 415 5.79 -12.00 3.26
C LEU A 415 7.19 -12.46 2.86
N LEU A 416 7.46 -12.66 1.56
CA LEU A 416 8.80 -12.97 1.09
C LEU A 416 9.80 -11.85 1.41
N SER A 417 9.38 -10.59 1.29
CA SER A 417 10.20 -9.45 1.75
C SER A 417 10.45 -9.53 3.26
N TYR A 418 9.42 -9.81 4.07
CA TYR A 418 9.52 -9.99 5.51
C TYR A 418 10.55 -11.09 5.89
N TYR A 419 10.45 -12.28 5.29
CA TYR A 419 11.34 -13.40 5.59
C TYR A 419 12.78 -13.20 5.10
N ASN A 420 13.01 -12.33 4.13
CA ASN A 420 14.34 -11.99 3.64
C ASN A 420 15.10 -10.99 4.52
N MET A 421 14.40 -10.30 5.45
CA MET A 421 15.04 -9.34 6.34
C MET A 421 15.75 -10.04 7.50
N LYS A 422 16.97 -9.57 7.78
CA LYS A 422 17.77 -10.00 8.95
C LYS A 422 17.74 -8.98 10.09
N CYS A 423 17.16 -7.81 9.84
CA CYS A 423 16.96 -6.78 10.84
C CYS A 423 15.73 -7.09 11.72
N PRO A 424 15.50 -6.35 12.83
CA PRO A 424 14.25 -6.40 13.57
C PRO A 424 13.08 -6.01 12.66
N VAL A 425 12.19 -6.95 12.36
CA VAL A 425 11.04 -6.73 11.49
C VAL A 425 9.75 -7.27 12.09
N SER A 426 8.67 -6.49 11.93
CA SER A 426 7.31 -6.93 12.23
C SER A 426 6.37 -6.67 11.05
N ALA A 427 5.29 -7.44 10.95
CA ALA A 427 4.26 -7.24 9.94
C ALA A 427 2.86 -7.43 10.54
N LYS A 428 1.97 -6.46 10.32
CA LYS A 428 0.57 -6.52 10.72
C LYS A 428 -0.28 -7.11 9.60
N LEU A 429 -0.67 -8.36 9.76
CA LEU A 429 -1.61 -9.07 8.91
C LEU A 429 -3.03 -8.59 9.19
N VAL A 430 -3.82 -8.29 8.15
CA VAL A 430 -5.20 -7.81 8.29
C VAL A 430 -6.12 -8.61 7.38
N GLN A 431 -6.99 -9.44 8.00
CA GLN A 431 -7.99 -10.21 7.27
C GLN A 431 -9.09 -9.28 6.74
N GLY A 432 -9.53 -9.52 5.51
CA GLY A 432 -10.54 -8.67 4.85
C GLY A 432 -9.98 -7.36 4.27
N SER A 433 -8.70 -7.02 4.54
CA SER A 433 -8.07 -5.83 3.96
C SER A 433 -7.65 -6.10 2.52
N THR A 434 -8.07 -5.20 1.63
CA THR A 434 -7.60 -5.12 0.23
C THR A 434 -6.63 -3.95 0.08
N HIS A 435 -6.21 -3.64 -1.15
CA HIS A 435 -5.29 -2.54 -1.41
C HIS A 435 -5.81 -1.18 -0.91
N GLY A 436 -7.03 -0.85 -1.28
CA GLY A 436 -7.67 0.44 -0.95
C GLY A 436 -8.66 0.40 0.21
N TYR A 437 -8.81 -0.75 0.90
CA TYR A 437 -9.82 -0.91 1.94
C TYR A 437 -9.27 -1.64 3.15
N VAL A 438 -9.53 -1.07 4.32
CA VAL A 438 -9.30 -1.70 5.62
C VAL A 438 -10.66 -1.92 6.27
N PRO A 439 -11.03 -3.17 6.63
CA PRO A 439 -12.32 -3.41 7.26
C PRO A 439 -12.37 -2.72 8.63
N PRO A 440 -13.52 -2.14 9.02
CA PRO A 440 -13.68 -1.57 10.37
C PRO A 440 -13.55 -2.66 11.43
N ALA A 441 -13.08 -2.25 12.62
CA ALA A 441 -13.04 -3.14 13.79
C ALA A 441 -14.47 -3.53 14.24
N PRO A 442 -14.67 -4.73 14.84
CA PRO A 442 -13.65 -5.77 15.01
C PRO A 442 -13.34 -6.51 13.71
N ASN A 443 -12.06 -6.76 13.45
CA ASN A 443 -11.60 -7.60 12.36
C ASN A 443 -10.45 -8.49 12.85
N GLN A 444 -10.15 -9.57 12.13
CA GLN A 444 -9.02 -10.42 12.47
C GLN A 444 -7.73 -9.74 12.06
N THR A 445 -6.91 -9.39 13.04
CA THR A 445 -5.55 -8.88 12.85
C THR A 445 -4.58 -9.72 13.64
N PHE A 446 -3.39 -9.91 13.09
CA PHE A 446 -2.29 -10.58 13.77
C PHE A 446 -0.97 -9.92 13.42
N THR A 447 -0.07 -9.78 14.40
CA THR A 447 1.26 -9.24 14.14
C THR A 447 2.29 -10.36 14.27
N ILE A 448 3.03 -10.60 13.21
CA ILE A 448 4.22 -11.44 13.22
C ILE A 448 5.46 -10.58 13.44
N SER A 449 6.46 -11.12 14.15
CA SER A 449 7.76 -10.47 14.32
C SER A 449 8.87 -11.51 14.44
N ASN A 450 10.11 -11.09 14.16
CA ASN A 450 11.30 -11.91 14.32
C ASN A 450 12.12 -11.53 15.58
N TYR A 451 11.53 -10.72 16.47
CA TYR A 451 12.16 -10.25 17.72
C TYR A 451 11.17 -10.29 18.89
#